data_6cd89c3a1e374c68a3618e357ac6e08d
#
_entry.id   6cd89c3a1e374c68a3618e357ac6e08d
#
_cell.length_a   1.000
_cell.length_b   1.000
_cell.length_c   1.000
_cell.angle_alpha   90.00
_cell.angle_beta   90.00
_cell.angle_gamma   90.00
#
_symmetry.space_group_name_H-M   'P 1'
#
loop_
_entity.id
_entity.type
_entity.pdbx_description
1 polymer ?
#
loop_
_entity_poly.entity_id
_entity_poly.type
_entity_poly.pdbx_seq_one_letter_code
_entity_poly.pdbx_strand_id
1 'polypeptide(L)'
;MSRYKPFEFQEEAIEKLTKSFLSLWDSSARKCNLVFKSPTGSGKTFMLTHFVNGLNNLPNWDFDKAFIWITFSDTLAMQSKDKFTEYFNNNLKNNLLTVEDFKQGKLEKNDILFINWQKLVSQAAENRVLRRPSDPLLSKEQGYYFEDIIENTFKENREIVMIVDESHTHLSDLAQSSVIDVVNPKIIINVSATPKYIPNQEEVEEGIARFVSVKREDVVNAGLIKEKIVTQTEEDLKAMPGQDLDELLLTLAIKKREELAFEYKSLGKSINPLIIIQLPNDDHKLKSTGEKTKEQIVMDFLYKKGIDIDKKVALWFDGKRINMDHIENNESEIDFMLFKQAAGTGWDCPRAQVLLMYREISSPTFYTQTVGRILRFVEPNKIDDYKYNPNLKLGYIFTNYKRNEVKIPEQSEKNKPYIYTAYRKDIINNIEGVYSDFVSRVDYGDLGNA
;
A
#
# COMPACT_ATOMS: atom_id res chain seq x y z
N MET A 1 -8.85 10.86 21.61
CA MET A 1 -8.63 9.41 21.47
C MET A 1 -9.06 8.99 20.07
N SER A 2 -8.42 7.99 19.49
CA SER A 2 -8.81 7.45 18.19
C SER A 2 -10.19 6.79 18.27
N ARG A 3 -10.94 6.86 17.15
CA ARG A 3 -12.22 6.18 16.98
C ARG A 3 -12.06 4.65 16.90
N TYR A 4 -10.92 4.20 16.40
CA TYR A 4 -10.62 2.78 16.21
C TYR A 4 -9.44 2.37 17.09
N LYS A 5 -9.54 1.19 17.70
CA LYS A 5 -8.44 0.62 18.48
C LYS A 5 -7.49 -0.14 17.53
N PRO A 6 -6.17 0.11 17.60
CA PRO A 6 -5.20 -0.68 16.84
C PRO A 6 -5.23 -2.16 17.26
N PHE A 7 -4.88 -3.05 16.34
CA PHE A 7 -4.53 -4.43 16.67
C PHE A 7 -3.15 -4.48 17.35
N GLU A 8 -2.88 -5.54 18.09
CA GLU A 8 -1.63 -5.71 18.84
C GLU A 8 -0.38 -5.47 17.97
N PHE A 9 -0.30 -6.09 16.79
CA PHE A 9 0.82 -5.90 15.87
C PHE A 9 0.93 -4.44 15.35
N GLN A 10 -0.19 -3.73 15.25
CA GLN A 10 -0.19 -2.31 14.86
C GLN A 10 0.31 -1.44 16.00
N GLU A 11 -0.07 -1.74 17.24
CA GLU A 11 0.46 -1.05 18.44
C GLU A 11 1.98 -1.22 18.52
N GLU A 12 2.47 -2.46 18.35
CA GLU A 12 3.91 -2.73 18.32
C GLU A 12 4.64 -2.00 17.18
N ALA A 13 4.04 -1.96 15.98
CA ALA A 13 4.63 -1.26 14.85
C ALA A 13 4.71 0.26 15.09
N ILE A 14 3.66 0.86 15.66
CA ILE A 14 3.61 2.28 16.03
C ILE A 14 4.68 2.58 17.09
N GLU A 15 4.84 1.72 18.08
CA GLU A 15 5.88 1.87 19.10
C GLU A 15 7.28 1.79 18.50
N LYS A 16 7.55 0.80 17.63
CA LYS A 16 8.82 0.63 16.92
C LYS A 16 9.13 1.83 16.02
N LEU A 17 8.12 2.35 15.30
CA LEU A 17 8.25 3.56 14.49
C LEU A 17 8.64 4.76 15.36
N THR A 18 7.96 4.92 16.48
CA THR A 18 8.22 6.03 17.41
C THR A 18 9.65 5.97 17.97
N LYS A 19 10.09 4.81 18.46
CA LYS A 19 11.46 4.62 18.97
C LYS A 19 12.52 4.87 17.89
N SER A 20 12.29 4.33 16.71
CA SER A 20 13.19 4.50 15.56
C SER A 20 13.28 5.96 15.11
N PHE A 21 12.15 6.65 15.07
CA PHE A 21 12.10 8.06 14.72
C PHE A 21 12.86 8.93 15.72
N LEU A 22 12.63 8.74 17.01
CA LEU A 22 13.34 9.49 18.05
C LEU A 22 14.85 9.28 17.99
N SER A 23 15.29 8.03 17.77
CA SER A 23 16.70 7.72 17.59
C SER A 23 17.33 8.44 16.37
N LEU A 24 16.59 8.58 15.26
CA LEU A 24 17.05 9.33 14.09
C LEU A 24 16.96 10.85 14.29
N TRP A 25 16.03 11.31 15.12
CA TRP A 25 15.88 12.73 15.41
C TRP A 25 17.09 13.29 16.15
N ASP A 26 17.64 12.52 17.08
CA ASP A 26 18.82 12.88 17.85
C ASP A 26 20.13 12.88 17.04
N SER A 27 20.10 12.30 15.83
CA SER A 27 21.24 12.35 14.91
C SER A 27 21.52 13.78 14.44
N SER A 28 22.80 14.15 14.31
CA SER A 28 23.23 15.41 13.69
C SER A 28 23.03 15.42 12.18
N ALA A 29 22.87 14.25 11.55
CA ALA A 29 22.67 14.10 10.11
C ALA A 29 21.29 14.61 9.67
N ARG A 30 21.18 14.98 8.39
CA ARG A 30 19.92 15.25 7.70
C ARG A 30 19.62 14.13 6.70
N LYS A 31 18.40 14.11 6.21
CA LYS A 31 17.91 13.09 5.27
C LYS A 31 18.07 11.67 5.80
N CYS A 32 17.97 11.52 7.15
CA CYS A 32 17.97 10.20 7.79
C CYS A 32 16.78 9.37 7.28
N ASN A 33 16.99 8.09 7.04
CA ASN A 33 15.96 7.22 6.45
C ASN A 33 15.30 6.32 7.49
N LEU A 34 13.96 6.41 7.60
CA LEU A 34 13.13 5.45 8.32
C LEU A 34 12.31 4.65 7.32
N VAL A 35 12.69 3.40 7.10
CA VAL A 35 11.94 2.52 6.19
C VAL A 35 10.89 1.75 6.96
N PHE A 36 9.63 1.90 6.55
CA PHE A 36 8.52 1.15 7.11
C PHE A 36 7.94 0.18 6.08
N LYS A 37 8.27 -1.10 6.25
CA LYS A 37 7.74 -2.19 5.44
C LYS A 37 6.51 -2.79 6.09
N SER A 38 5.38 -2.80 5.39
CA SER A 38 4.16 -3.43 5.90
C SER A 38 3.30 -3.97 4.76
N PRO A 39 2.71 -5.17 4.89
CA PRO A 39 1.92 -5.79 3.84
C PRO A 39 0.77 -4.92 3.34
N THR A 40 0.35 -5.13 2.08
CA THR A 40 -0.87 -4.50 1.57
C THR A 40 -2.07 -4.99 2.38
N GLY A 41 -2.92 -4.06 2.85
CA GLY A 41 -4.08 -4.40 3.68
C GLY A 41 -3.80 -4.45 5.19
N SER A 42 -2.56 -4.26 5.65
CA SER A 42 -2.19 -4.21 7.08
C SER A 42 -2.65 -2.97 7.84
N GLY A 43 -3.14 -1.94 7.13
CA GLY A 43 -3.46 -0.65 7.73
C GLY A 43 -2.25 0.31 7.83
N LYS A 44 -1.36 0.33 6.83
CA LYS A 44 -0.20 1.25 6.78
C LYS A 44 -0.57 2.69 7.13
N THR A 45 -1.55 3.25 6.42
CA THR A 45 -2.01 4.63 6.66
C THR A 45 -2.55 4.80 8.08
N PHE A 46 -3.25 3.82 8.62
CA PHE A 46 -3.75 3.81 9.99
C PHE A 46 -2.59 3.88 11.01
N MET A 47 -1.59 3.02 10.86
CA MET A 47 -0.41 3.02 11.74
C MET A 47 0.37 4.33 11.65
N LEU A 48 0.56 4.87 10.44
CA LEU A 48 1.25 6.14 10.24
C LEU A 48 0.49 7.32 10.85
N THR A 49 -0.83 7.39 10.70
CA THR A 49 -1.63 8.46 11.29
C THR A 49 -1.56 8.42 12.82
N HIS A 50 -1.60 7.22 13.41
CA HIS A 50 -1.43 7.04 14.86
C HIS A 50 -0.03 7.41 15.32
N PHE A 51 0.99 7.02 14.56
CA PHE A 51 2.37 7.38 14.83
C PHE A 51 2.57 8.91 14.82
N VAL A 52 2.16 9.60 13.75
CA VAL A 52 2.31 11.07 13.64
C VAL A 52 1.53 11.81 14.71
N ASN A 53 0.29 11.42 14.97
CA ASN A 53 -0.51 12.00 16.05
C ASN A 53 0.08 11.68 17.43
N GLY A 54 0.63 10.48 17.61
CA GLY A 54 1.32 10.04 18.82
C GLY A 54 2.55 10.88 19.13
N LEU A 55 3.38 11.21 18.13
CA LEU A 55 4.55 12.07 18.29
C LEU A 55 4.19 13.43 18.92
N ASN A 56 3.06 14.02 18.56
CA ASN A 56 2.62 15.30 19.09
C ASN A 56 2.06 15.24 20.52
N ASN A 57 1.89 14.04 21.05
CA ASN A 57 1.38 13.78 22.40
C ASN A 57 2.42 13.16 23.33
N LEU A 58 3.66 12.99 22.87
CA LEU A 58 4.73 12.44 23.70
C LEU A 58 5.07 13.40 24.86
N PRO A 59 5.11 12.91 26.10
CA PRO A 59 5.58 13.70 27.23
C PRO A 59 7.02 14.14 27.02
N ASN A 60 7.34 15.40 27.33
CA ASN A 60 8.70 15.97 27.25
C ASN A 60 9.34 15.97 25.85
N TRP A 61 8.55 15.81 24.77
CA TRP A 61 9.02 15.85 23.40
C TRP A 61 8.21 16.85 22.59
N ASP A 62 8.58 18.11 22.66
CA ASP A 62 7.88 19.21 21.98
C ASP A 62 8.80 19.93 20.99
N PHE A 63 9.28 19.21 19.98
CA PHE A 63 10.12 19.77 18.93
C PHE A 63 9.29 20.52 17.88
N ASP A 64 9.90 21.59 17.37
CA ASP A 64 9.30 22.40 16.31
C ASP A 64 9.51 21.70 14.96
N LYS A 65 8.45 21.13 14.43
CA LYS A 65 8.45 20.33 13.22
C LYS A 65 7.18 20.50 12.42
N ALA A 66 7.28 20.28 11.11
CA ALA A 66 6.16 20.11 10.19
C ALA A 66 6.36 18.85 9.35
N PHE A 67 5.28 18.32 8.81
CA PHE A 67 5.28 17.10 8.01
C PHE A 67 4.87 17.40 6.57
N ILE A 68 5.52 16.71 5.63
CA ILE A 68 5.12 16.66 4.22
C ILE A 68 4.81 15.22 3.88
N TRP A 69 3.53 14.95 3.59
CA TRP A 69 3.05 13.61 3.23
C TRP A 69 2.85 13.53 1.73
N ILE A 70 3.75 12.80 1.07
CA ILE A 70 3.77 12.67 -0.38
C ILE A 70 3.19 11.32 -0.79
N THR A 71 2.24 11.36 -1.73
CA THR A 71 1.61 10.17 -2.32
C THR A 71 1.80 10.17 -3.83
N PHE A 72 1.39 9.08 -4.48
CA PHE A 72 1.47 8.98 -5.95
C PHE A 72 0.45 9.88 -6.67
N SER A 73 -0.76 10.01 -6.18
CA SER A 73 -1.85 10.75 -6.83
C SER A 73 -2.59 11.67 -5.87
N ASP A 74 -3.30 12.68 -6.42
CA ASP A 74 -4.16 13.58 -5.65
C ASP A 74 -5.23 12.81 -4.86
N THR A 75 -5.85 11.83 -5.49
CA THR A 75 -6.86 10.99 -4.82
C THR A 75 -6.32 10.33 -3.57
N LEU A 76 -5.09 9.79 -3.63
CA LEU A 76 -4.45 9.15 -2.47
C LEU A 76 -4.05 10.18 -1.41
N ALA A 77 -3.61 11.38 -1.81
CA ALA A 77 -3.28 12.46 -0.89
C ALA A 77 -4.54 12.89 -0.10
N MET A 78 -5.65 13.10 -0.80
CA MET A 78 -6.92 13.45 -0.18
C MET A 78 -7.46 12.32 0.72
N GLN A 79 -7.42 11.08 0.27
CA GLN A 79 -7.81 9.92 1.10
C GLN A 79 -6.97 9.81 2.39
N SER A 80 -5.67 10.09 2.33
CA SER A 80 -4.82 10.07 3.52
C SER A 80 -5.20 11.19 4.49
N LYS A 81 -5.48 12.39 3.97
CA LYS A 81 -5.98 13.53 4.75
C LYS A 81 -7.32 13.21 5.42
N ASP A 82 -8.28 12.68 4.67
CA ASP A 82 -9.62 12.35 5.18
C ASP A 82 -9.57 11.29 6.27
N LYS A 83 -8.69 10.28 6.15
CA LYS A 83 -8.47 9.27 7.18
C LYS A 83 -7.94 9.84 8.48
N PHE A 84 -7.08 10.85 8.44
CA PHE A 84 -6.67 11.55 9.66
C PHE A 84 -7.88 12.14 10.39
N THR A 85 -8.75 12.84 9.66
CA THR A 85 -9.97 13.45 10.21
C THR A 85 -10.91 12.38 10.76
N GLU A 86 -11.10 11.28 10.01
CA GLU A 86 -11.96 10.16 10.40
C GLU A 86 -11.48 9.48 11.70
N TYR A 87 -10.18 9.19 11.80
CA TYR A 87 -9.65 8.42 12.92
C TYR A 87 -9.62 9.20 14.24
N PHE A 88 -9.46 10.51 14.18
CA PHE A 88 -9.27 11.33 15.39
C PHE A 88 -10.39 12.34 15.69
N ASN A 89 -11.49 12.36 14.93
CA ASN A 89 -12.68 13.18 15.18
C ASN A 89 -12.34 14.64 15.56
N ASN A 90 -11.52 15.32 14.76
CA ASN A 90 -11.07 16.70 15.00
C ASN A 90 -10.25 16.94 16.29
N ASN A 91 -9.90 15.91 17.06
CA ASN A 91 -8.96 16.01 18.17
C ASN A 91 -7.50 15.98 17.70
N LEU A 92 -7.22 16.66 16.61
CA LEU A 92 -5.88 16.74 16.01
C LEU A 92 -5.14 17.96 16.56
N LYS A 93 -3.87 17.77 16.89
CA LYS A 93 -2.92 18.88 17.09
C LYS A 93 -2.27 19.33 15.78
N ASN A 94 -2.67 18.73 14.68
CA ASN A 94 -2.16 18.97 13.34
C ASN A 94 -3.19 19.76 12.51
N ASN A 95 -2.73 20.77 11.78
CA ASN A 95 -3.51 21.28 10.65
C ASN A 95 -3.22 20.43 9.42
N LEU A 96 -4.27 20.05 8.70
CA LEU A 96 -4.18 19.19 7.52
C LEU A 96 -4.28 20.06 6.27
N LEU A 97 -3.14 20.33 5.66
CA LEU A 97 -2.99 21.26 4.55
C LEU A 97 -2.91 20.55 3.20
N THR A 98 -3.24 21.30 2.15
CA THR A 98 -3.09 20.90 0.74
C THR A 98 -2.36 22.00 -0.04
N VAL A 99 -2.13 21.80 -1.32
CA VAL A 99 -1.53 22.83 -2.20
C VAL A 99 -2.35 24.13 -2.22
N GLU A 100 -3.65 24.07 -1.96
CA GLU A 100 -4.53 25.24 -1.90
C GLU A 100 -4.22 26.15 -0.72
N ASP A 101 -3.60 25.59 0.33
CA ASP A 101 -3.20 26.31 1.56
C ASP A 101 -1.84 27.00 1.42
N PHE A 102 -1.18 26.95 0.26
CA PHE A 102 0.11 27.63 0.00
C PHE A 102 0.07 29.14 0.21
N LYS A 103 -1.10 29.74 0.29
CA LYS A 103 -1.30 31.17 0.62
C LYS A 103 -0.73 31.54 1.99
N GLN A 104 -0.56 30.57 2.90
CA GLN A 104 0.04 30.80 4.23
C GLN A 104 1.54 31.09 4.15
N GLY A 105 2.20 30.73 3.06
CA GLY A 105 3.60 31.02 2.78
C GLY A 105 4.63 30.22 3.56
N LYS A 106 4.23 29.46 4.57
CA LYS A 106 5.07 28.57 5.39
C LYS A 106 4.21 27.49 6.04
N LEU A 107 4.85 26.43 6.56
CA LEU A 107 4.20 25.43 7.40
C LEU A 107 4.37 25.84 8.87
N GLU A 108 3.30 25.78 9.64
CA GLU A 108 3.33 25.99 11.07
C GLU A 108 3.68 24.70 11.83
N LYS A 109 3.96 24.82 13.14
CA LYS A 109 4.31 23.69 13.98
C LYS A 109 3.22 22.61 13.94
N ASN A 110 3.63 21.38 13.69
CA ASN A 110 2.78 20.20 13.54
C ASN A 110 1.84 20.20 12.33
N ASP A 111 1.98 21.13 11.39
CA ASP A 111 1.24 21.06 10.13
C ASP A 111 1.61 19.79 9.36
N ILE A 112 0.63 19.23 8.63
CA ILE A 112 0.83 18.14 7.69
C ILE A 112 0.35 18.59 6.32
N LEU A 113 1.28 18.75 5.41
CA LEU A 113 1.00 19.07 4.01
C LEU A 113 0.85 17.79 3.19
N PHE A 114 -0.36 17.53 2.67
CA PHE A 114 -0.62 16.42 1.75
C PHE A 114 -0.45 16.89 0.31
N ILE A 115 0.44 16.23 -0.41
CA ILE A 115 0.78 16.56 -1.79
C ILE A 115 1.11 15.30 -2.58
N ASN A 116 1.00 15.36 -3.90
CA ASN A 116 1.41 14.24 -4.75
C ASN A 116 2.65 14.57 -5.58
N TRP A 117 3.34 13.50 -6.00
CA TRP A 117 4.53 13.62 -6.82
C TRP A 117 4.28 14.33 -8.15
N GLN A 118 3.14 14.10 -8.80
CA GLN A 118 2.85 14.66 -10.12
C GLN A 118 2.84 16.19 -10.11
N LYS A 119 2.31 16.78 -9.04
CA LYS A 119 2.34 18.25 -8.86
C LYS A 119 3.76 18.77 -8.63
N LEU A 120 4.58 18.02 -7.89
CA LEU A 120 5.95 18.44 -7.59
C LEU A 120 6.88 18.34 -8.80
N VAL A 121 6.74 17.31 -9.64
CA VAL A 121 7.65 17.03 -10.77
C VAL A 121 7.08 17.36 -12.13
N SER A 122 5.92 18.03 -12.19
CA SER A 122 5.29 18.40 -13.47
C SER A 122 6.23 19.22 -14.36
N GLN A 123 6.30 18.86 -15.64
CA GLN A 123 7.07 19.60 -16.64
C GLN A 123 6.29 20.78 -17.22
N ALA A 124 4.96 20.74 -17.14
CA ALA A 124 4.11 21.84 -17.61
C ALA A 124 4.24 23.05 -16.68
N ALA A 125 4.60 24.21 -17.23
CA ALA A 125 4.87 25.43 -16.45
C ALA A 125 3.66 25.86 -15.60
N GLU A 126 2.46 25.73 -16.13
CA GLU A 126 1.18 26.04 -15.48
C GLU A 126 0.85 25.13 -14.30
N ASN A 127 1.34 23.89 -14.31
CA ASN A 127 1.15 22.90 -13.26
C ASN A 127 2.37 22.75 -12.32
N ARG A 128 3.44 23.51 -12.58
CA ARG A 128 4.66 23.44 -11.78
C ARG A 128 4.47 24.13 -10.43
N VAL A 129 4.65 23.39 -9.37
CA VAL A 129 4.50 23.86 -7.99
C VAL A 129 5.83 23.89 -7.25
N LEU A 130 6.81 23.08 -7.68
CA LEU A 130 8.05 22.86 -6.94
C LEU A 130 8.93 24.14 -6.84
N ARG A 131 9.23 24.76 -7.97
CA ARG A 131 10.15 25.91 -8.05
C ARG A 131 9.59 27.02 -8.88
N ARG A 132 10.01 28.26 -8.59
CA ARG A 132 9.77 29.39 -9.47
C ARG A 132 10.38 29.15 -10.84
N PRO A 133 9.64 29.43 -11.93
CA PRO A 133 10.25 29.43 -13.24
C PRO A 133 11.31 30.52 -13.33
N SER A 134 12.38 30.28 -14.12
CA SER A 134 13.39 31.27 -14.40
C SER A 134 12.86 32.47 -15.21
N ASP A 135 11.79 32.28 -15.98
CA ASP A 135 11.11 33.35 -16.71
C ASP A 135 10.04 34.01 -15.81
N PRO A 136 10.17 35.30 -15.48
CA PRO A 136 9.19 36.03 -14.67
C PRO A 136 7.77 36.01 -15.23
N LEU A 137 7.61 35.93 -16.57
CA LEU A 137 6.30 35.88 -17.23
C LEU A 137 5.53 34.58 -16.94
N LEU A 138 6.23 33.52 -16.53
CA LEU A 138 5.66 32.21 -16.13
C LEU A 138 5.43 32.11 -14.63
N SER A 139 5.78 33.16 -13.86
CA SER A 139 5.54 33.21 -12.42
C SER A 139 4.07 33.38 -12.11
N LYS A 140 3.62 32.80 -11.00
CA LYS A 140 2.26 33.01 -10.48
C LYS A 140 2.08 34.49 -10.11
N GLU A 141 1.00 35.09 -10.48
CA GLU A 141 0.67 36.48 -10.11
C GLU A 141 0.50 36.63 -8.59
N GLN A 142 0.02 35.59 -7.92
CA GLN A 142 -0.14 35.56 -6.46
C GLN A 142 0.14 34.16 -5.90
N GLY A 143 0.77 34.10 -4.75
CA GLY A 143 1.00 32.89 -3.97
C GLY A 143 2.47 32.47 -3.94
N TYR A 144 2.71 31.37 -3.24
CA TYR A 144 4.03 30.81 -3.02
C TYR A 144 4.23 29.54 -3.83
N TYR A 145 5.46 29.27 -4.24
CA TYR A 145 5.89 27.97 -4.72
C TYR A 145 6.23 27.08 -3.54
N PHE A 146 6.34 25.80 -3.77
CA PHE A 146 6.70 24.83 -2.74
C PHE A 146 8.08 25.16 -2.12
N GLU A 147 9.07 25.55 -2.94
CA GLU A 147 10.38 25.97 -2.43
C GLU A 147 10.31 27.19 -1.51
N ASP A 148 9.44 28.17 -1.80
CA ASP A 148 9.25 29.34 -0.94
C ASP A 148 8.72 28.95 0.44
N ILE A 149 7.76 28.01 0.46
CA ILE A 149 7.16 27.49 1.70
C ILE A 149 8.20 26.78 2.54
N ILE A 150 9.05 25.95 1.90
CA ILE A 150 10.11 25.23 2.56
C ILE A 150 11.15 26.21 3.16
N GLU A 151 11.61 27.17 2.36
CA GLU A 151 12.56 28.19 2.83
C GLU A 151 12.00 29.01 4.00
N ASN A 152 10.73 29.45 3.90
CA ASN A 152 10.11 30.22 4.97
C ASN A 152 9.87 29.38 6.23
N THR A 153 9.62 28.09 6.09
CA THR A 153 9.50 27.17 7.23
C THR A 153 10.84 27.01 7.94
N PHE A 154 11.95 26.89 7.21
CA PHE A 154 13.28 26.82 7.81
C PHE A 154 13.73 28.14 8.48
N LYS A 155 13.28 29.31 7.99
CA LYS A 155 13.54 30.60 8.64
C LYS A 155 12.97 30.69 10.05
N GLU A 156 11.93 29.90 10.35
CA GLU A 156 11.37 29.77 11.71
C GLU A 156 12.13 28.73 12.57
N ASN A 157 13.26 28.19 12.11
CA ASN A 157 14.00 27.09 12.73
C ASN A 157 13.19 25.80 12.89
N ARG A 158 12.20 25.59 12.06
CA ARG A 158 11.31 24.42 12.07
C ARG A 158 11.85 23.32 11.20
N GLU A 159 11.97 22.12 11.76
CA GLU A 159 12.43 20.94 11.04
C GLU A 159 11.31 20.33 10.20
N ILE A 160 11.68 19.76 9.06
CA ILE A 160 10.74 19.10 8.14
C ILE A 160 10.96 17.59 8.17
N VAL A 161 9.87 16.86 8.35
CA VAL A 161 9.79 15.41 8.22
C VAL A 161 9.01 15.06 6.94
N MET A 162 9.59 14.27 6.08
CA MET A 162 8.98 13.86 4.82
C MET A 162 8.48 12.42 4.94
N ILE A 163 7.21 12.18 4.65
CA ILE A 163 6.59 10.84 4.58
C ILE A 163 6.32 10.54 3.11
N VAL A 164 6.89 9.46 2.60
CA VAL A 164 6.70 8.99 1.23
C VAL A 164 5.89 7.71 1.27
N ASP A 165 4.59 7.83 1.03
CA ASP A 165 3.67 6.69 0.99
C ASP A 165 3.70 6.05 -0.40
N GLU A 166 3.80 4.71 -0.43
CA GLU A 166 4.03 3.92 -1.63
C GLU A 166 5.34 4.31 -2.35
N SER A 167 6.44 4.36 -1.59
CA SER A 167 7.79 4.80 -2.03
C SER A 167 8.40 4.02 -3.22
N HIS A 168 7.73 2.96 -3.66
CA HIS A 168 8.14 2.12 -4.79
C HIS A 168 7.62 2.61 -6.16
N THR A 169 6.91 3.74 -6.21
CA THR A 169 6.27 4.26 -7.43
C THR A 169 7.27 4.64 -8.54
N HIS A 170 6.76 4.73 -9.77
CA HIS A 170 7.50 4.84 -11.05
C HIS A 170 8.23 6.17 -11.32
N LEU A 171 8.53 6.96 -10.30
CA LEU A 171 9.34 8.15 -10.50
C LEU A 171 10.81 7.77 -10.75
N SER A 172 11.47 8.50 -11.64
CA SER A 172 12.90 8.38 -11.79
C SER A 172 13.60 8.80 -10.50
N ASP A 173 14.71 8.15 -10.17
CA ASP A 173 15.51 8.49 -8.99
C ASP A 173 15.94 9.96 -9.01
N LEU A 174 16.18 10.52 -10.20
CA LEU A 174 16.52 11.93 -10.40
C LEU A 174 15.37 12.88 -10.00
N ALA A 175 14.12 12.54 -10.33
CA ALA A 175 12.97 13.35 -9.97
C ALA A 175 12.73 13.32 -8.45
N GLN A 176 12.89 12.17 -7.82
CA GLN A 176 12.80 12.04 -6.36
C GLN A 176 13.91 12.83 -5.67
N SER A 177 15.15 12.70 -6.12
CA SER A 177 16.30 13.41 -5.57
C SER A 177 16.11 14.92 -5.62
N SER A 178 15.58 15.46 -6.73
CA SER A 178 15.34 16.89 -6.87
C SER A 178 14.35 17.45 -5.84
N VAL A 179 13.31 16.70 -5.50
CA VAL A 179 12.33 17.08 -4.47
C VAL A 179 12.95 16.96 -3.08
N ILE A 180 13.66 15.86 -2.80
CA ILE A 180 14.36 15.65 -1.54
C ILE A 180 15.38 16.75 -1.29
N ASP A 181 16.10 17.20 -2.32
CA ASP A 181 17.08 18.29 -2.21
C ASP A 181 16.42 19.63 -1.90
N VAL A 182 15.26 19.93 -2.50
CA VAL A 182 14.48 21.14 -2.18
C VAL A 182 13.95 21.09 -0.76
N VAL A 183 13.35 19.96 -0.35
CA VAL A 183 12.77 19.79 1.00
C VAL A 183 13.86 19.73 2.05
N ASN A 184 15.03 19.16 1.76
CA ASN A 184 16.13 18.91 2.70
C ASN A 184 15.64 18.43 4.08
N PRO A 185 14.85 17.37 4.18
CA PRO A 185 14.18 16.97 5.41
C PRO A 185 15.19 16.47 6.45
N LYS A 186 14.84 16.58 7.73
CA LYS A 186 15.56 15.93 8.83
C LYS A 186 15.47 14.42 8.71
N ILE A 187 14.24 13.91 8.52
CA ILE A 187 13.95 12.48 8.40
C ILE A 187 13.04 12.24 7.19
N ILE A 188 13.33 11.18 6.44
CA ILE A 188 12.48 10.65 5.37
C ILE A 188 11.89 9.31 5.84
N ILE A 189 10.57 9.22 5.91
CA ILE A 189 9.85 8.00 6.24
C ILE A 189 9.37 7.36 4.95
N ASN A 190 10.04 6.30 4.53
CA ASN A 190 9.73 5.56 3.31
C ASN A 190 8.77 4.41 3.63
N VAL A 191 7.55 4.47 3.13
CA VAL A 191 6.47 3.51 3.42
C VAL A 191 6.16 2.67 2.21
N SER A 192 6.21 1.36 2.33
CA SER A 192 5.90 0.44 1.23
C SER A 192 5.64 -0.98 1.70
N ALA A 193 4.88 -1.76 0.93
CA ALA A 193 4.83 -3.21 1.06
C ALA A 193 6.10 -3.87 0.49
N THR A 194 6.70 -3.25 -0.53
CA THR A 194 7.87 -3.74 -1.26
C THR A 194 8.91 -2.62 -1.41
N PRO A 195 9.57 -2.18 -0.33
CA PRO A 195 10.53 -1.09 -0.40
C PRO A 195 11.69 -1.44 -1.33
N LYS A 196 12.07 -0.52 -2.20
CA LYS A 196 13.25 -0.67 -3.08
C LYS A 196 14.56 -0.55 -2.31
N TYR A 197 14.58 0.35 -1.34
CA TYR A 197 15.71 0.59 -0.46
C TYR A 197 15.47 -0.08 0.89
N ILE A 198 16.44 -0.85 1.35
CA ILE A 198 16.51 -1.41 2.70
C ILE A 198 17.88 -0.97 3.25
N PRO A 199 17.92 -0.32 4.43
CA PRO A 199 19.18 0.11 5.04
C PRO A 199 20.15 -1.05 5.20
N ASN A 200 21.42 -0.79 4.94
CA ASN A 200 22.50 -1.73 5.26
C ASN A 200 22.90 -1.60 6.75
N GLN A 201 23.76 -2.50 7.21
CA GLN A 201 24.17 -2.53 8.61
C GLN A 201 24.97 -1.27 9.01
N GLU A 202 25.83 -0.77 8.14
CA GLU A 202 26.64 0.43 8.35
C GLU A 202 25.78 1.67 8.58
N GLU A 203 24.78 1.91 7.72
CA GLU A 203 23.82 3.03 7.87
C GLU A 203 23.02 2.97 9.17
N VAL A 204 22.72 1.75 9.63
CA VAL A 204 22.02 1.52 10.90
C VAL A 204 22.93 1.79 12.10
N GLU A 205 24.20 1.36 12.03
CA GLU A 205 25.20 1.57 13.07
C GLU A 205 25.60 3.06 13.18
N GLU A 206 25.74 3.74 12.05
CA GLU A 206 25.98 5.20 11.98
C GLU A 206 24.78 6.02 12.50
N GLY A 207 23.63 5.41 12.71
CA GLY A 207 22.44 6.11 13.20
C GLY A 207 21.75 7.02 12.17
N ILE A 208 21.99 6.80 10.88
CA ILE A 208 21.38 7.56 9.79
C ILE A 208 20.20 6.84 9.12
N ALA A 209 20.00 5.57 9.43
CA ALA A 209 18.87 4.81 8.93
C ALA A 209 18.28 3.85 9.95
N ARG A 210 16.98 3.55 9.83
CA ARG A 210 16.26 2.53 10.62
C ARG A 210 15.28 1.78 9.73
N PHE A 211 14.98 0.55 10.13
CA PHE A 211 14.05 -0.32 9.43
C PHE A 211 13.01 -0.90 10.39
N VAL A 212 11.74 -0.68 10.10
CA VAL A 212 10.61 -1.24 10.83
C VAL A 212 9.79 -2.09 9.88
N SER A 213 9.48 -3.32 10.27
CA SER A 213 8.67 -4.22 9.44
C SER A 213 7.54 -4.86 10.24
N VAL A 214 6.42 -5.05 9.56
CA VAL A 214 5.28 -5.85 10.00
C VAL A 214 5.31 -7.17 9.26
N LYS A 215 5.22 -8.29 9.99
CA LYS A 215 5.17 -9.62 9.39
C LYS A 215 3.79 -9.88 8.80
N ARG A 216 3.76 -10.55 7.65
CA ARG A 216 2.50 -10.93 7.01
C ARG A 216 1.65 -11.86 7.90
N GLU A 217 2.31 -12.75 8.62
CA GLU A 217 1.65 -13.70 9.53
C GLU A 217 0.85 -12.98 10.62
N ASP A 218 1.37 -11.90 11.19
CA ASP A 218 0.68 -11.12 12.22
C ASP A 218 -0.59 -10.47 11.67
N VAL A 219 -0.54 -9.98 10.42
CA VAL A 219 -1.67 -9.36 9.72
C VAL A 219 -2.76 -10.40 9.38
N VAL A 220 -2.34 -11.61 8.99
CA VAL A 220 -3.24 -12.75 8.75
C VAL A 220 -3.89 -13.20 10.06
N ASN A 221 -3.12 -13.36 11.12
CA ASN A 221 -3.62 -13.79 12.42
C ASN A 221 -4.61 -12.78 13.02
N ALA A 222 -4.39 -11.49 12.77
CA ALA A 222 -5.33 -10.44 13.14
C ALA A 222 -6.59 -10.40 12.25
N GLY A 223 -6.65 -11.22 11.20
CA GLY A 223 -7.81 -11.29 10.31
C GLY A 223 -8.00 -10.10 9.39
N LEU A 224 -6.96 -9.31 9.13
CA LEU A 224 -7.04 -8.17 8.20
C LEU A 224 -6.89 -8.60 6.74
N ILE A 225 -6.11 -9.64 6.49
CA ILE A 225 -5.90 -10.20 5.16
C ILE A 225 -6.10 -11.71 5.16
N LYS A 226 -6.47 -12.23 3.99
CA LYS A 226 -6.62 -13.66 3.75
C LYS A 226 -5.27 -14.39 3.80
N GLU A 227 -5.32 -15.69 4.10
CA GLU A 227 -4.13 -16.52 4.34
C GLU A 227 -3.23 -16.65 3.10
N LYS A 228 -3.82 -16.94 1.96
CA LYS A 228 -3.09 -17.15 0.70
C LYS A 228 -3.97 -16.96 -0.54
N ILE A 229 -3.32 -16.98 -1.69
CA ILE A 229 -3.95 -16.97 -3.00
C ILE A 229 -3.87 -18.37 -3.61
N VAL A 230 -4.97 -18.78 -4.21
CA VAL A 230 -5.11 -20.01 -4.98
C VAL A 230 -5.31 -19.65 -6.45
N THR A 231 -4.57 -20.32 -7.33
CA THR A 231 -4.75 -20.20 -8.78
C THR A 231 -5.39 -21.49 -9.31
N GLN A 232 -6.02 -21.42 -10.49
CA GLN A 232 -6.47 -22.62 -11.19
C GLN A 232 -5.33 -23.64 -11.38
N THR A 233 -5.68 -24.92 -11.39
CA THR A 233 -4.75 -26.02 -11.68
C THR A 233 -4.73 -26.35 -13.16
N GLU A 234 -3.74 -27.13 -13.62
CA GLU A 234 -3.75 -27.67 -14.99
C GLU A 234 -4.92 -28.64 -15.21
N GLU A 235 -5.37 -29.31 -14.17
CA GLU A 235 -6.52 -30.20 -14.21
C GLU A 235 -7.83 -29.43 -14.43
N ASP A 236 -7.98 -28.27 -13.78
CA ASP A 236 -9.11 -27.37 -14.02
C ASP A 236 -9.19 -26.94 -15.49
N LEU A 237 -8.04 -26.67 -16.12
CA LEU A 237 -7.95 -26.29 -17.52
C LEU A 237 -8.22 -27.45 -18.50
N LYS A 238 -7.93 -28.68 -18.09
CA LYS A 238 -8.19 -29.89 -18.90
C LYS A 238 -9.62 -30.42 -18.73
N ALA A 239 -10.33 -30.04 -17.71
CA ALA A 239 -11.66 -30.55 -17.39
C ALA A 239 -12.75 -30.23 -18.44
N MET A 240 -12.51 -29.25 -19.31
CA MET A 240 -13.44 -28.83 -20.35
C MET A 240 -12.75 -28.71 -21.73
N PRO A 241 -12.40 -29.82 -22.35
CA PRO A 241 -11.71 -29.82 -23.64
C PRO A 241 -12.58 -29.20 -24.74
N GLY A 242 -11.97 -28.31 -25.54
CA GLY A 242 -12.62 -27.70 -26.71
C GLY A 242 -13.34 -26.38 -26.45
N GLN A 243 -13.32 -25.86 -25.22
CA GLN A 243 -13.76 -24.49 -24.92
C GLN A 243 -12.63 -23.47 -25.20
N ASP A 244 -13.04 -22.28 -25.60
CA ASP A 244 -12.13 -21.12 -25.60
C ASP A 244 -11.60 -20.87 -24.19
N LEU A 245 -10.29 -20.62 -24.08
CA LEU A 245 -9.64 -20.46 -22.78
C LEU A 245 -10.24 -19.30 -21.96
N ASP A 246 -10.63 -18.22 -22.61
CA ASP A 246 -11.23 -17.08 -21.94
C ASP A 246 -12.61 -17.43 -21.36
N GLU A 247 -13.43 -18.16 -22.12
CA GLU A 247 -14.74 -18.64 -21.66
C GLU A 247 -14.62 -19.69 -20.53
N LEU A 248 -13.58 -20.53 -20.59
CA LEU A 248 -13.28 -21.49 -19.55
C LEU A 248 -12.91 -20.77 -18.24
N LEU A 249 -12.00 -19.78 -18.28
CA LEU A 249 -11.60 -19.03 -17.11
C LEU A 249 -12.77 -18.25 -16.50
N LEU A 250 -13.65 -17.66 -17.31
CA LEU A 250 -14.90 -17.03 -16.84
C LEU A 250 -15.80 -18.04 -16.13
N THR A 251 -15.97 -19.23 -16.71
CA THR A 251 -16.79 -20.30 -16.12
C THR A 251 -16.25 -20.73 -14.76
N LEU A 252 -14.92 -20.92 -14.66
CA LEU A 252 -14.28 -21.29 -13.39
C LEU A 252 -14.42 -20.19 -12.33
N ALA A 253 -14.24 -18.93 -12.73
CA ALA A 253 -14.40 -17.79 -11.82
C ALA A 253 -15.83 -17.65 -11.30
N ILE A 254 -16.84 -17.80 -12.16
CA ILE A 254 -18.25 -17.77 -11.80
C ILE A 254 -18.58 -18.91 -10.83
N LYS A 255 -18.19 -20.14 -11.17
CA LYS A 255 -18.39 -21.31 -10.30
C LYS A 255 -17.78 -21.08 -8.91
N LYS A 256 -16.54 -20.56 -8.86
CA LYS A 256 -15.89 -20.27 -7.57
C LYS A 256 -16.64 -19.21 -6.78
N ARG A 257 -17.12 -18.15 -7.42
CA ARG A 257 -17.94 -17.14 -6.75
C ARG A 257 -19.22 -17.73 -6.17
N GLU A 258 -19.91 -18.60 -6.91
CA GLU A 258 -21.13 -19.26 -6.46
C GLU A 258 -20.87 -20.16 -5.25
N GLU A 259 -19.77 -20.92 -5.25
CA GLU A 259 -19.34 -21.72 -4.10
C GLU A 259 -19.11 -20.85 -2.87
N LEU A 260 -18.38 -19.71 -3.02
CA LEU A 260 -18.15 -18.79 -1.92
C LEU A 260 -19.44 -18.14 -1.41
N ALA A 261 -20.34 -17.74 -2.30
CA ALA A 261 -21.64 -17.17 -1.92
C ALA A 261 -22.48 -18.16 -1.13
N PHE A 262 -22.45 -19.43 -1.54
CA PHE A 262 -23.12 -20.51 -0.80
C PHE A 262 -22.51 -20.71 0.61
N GLU A 263 -21.17 -20.71 0.71
CA GLU A 263 -20.49 -20.85 2.01
C GLU A 263 -20.81 -19.65 2.93
N TYR A 264 -20.78 -18.40 2.45
CA TYR A 264 -21.18 -17.24 3.26
C TYR A 264 -22.64 -17.36 3.73
N LYS A 265 -23.53 -17.74 2.83
CA LYS A 265 -24.95 -17.94 3.18
C LYS A 265 -25.15 -19.05 4.22
N SER A 266 -24.37 -20.13 4.14
CA SER A 266 -24.44 -21.24 5.11
C SER A 266 -24.00 -20.82 6.52
N LEU A 267 -23.13 -19.79 6.61
CA LEU A 267 -22.73 -19.17 7.87
C LEU A 267 -23.71 -18.07 8.35
N GLY A 268 -24.82 -17.85 7.64
CA GLY A 268 -25.75 -16.77 7.96
C GLY A 268 -25.20 -15.37 7.69
N LYS A 269 -24.21 -15.25 6.81
CA LYS A 269 -23.58 -13.97 6.45
C LYS A 269 -24.20 -13.40 5.17
N SER A 270 -24.61 -12.14 5.22
CA SER A 270 -25.10 -11.39 4.04
C SER A 270 -23.93 -10.79 3.27
N ILE A 271 -23.04 -11.65 2.74
CA ILE A 271 -21.86 -11.24 1.96
C ILE A 271 -22.00 -11.76 0.55
N ASN A 272 -22.03 -10.86 -0.42
CA ASN A 272 -22.04 -11.18 -1.84
C ASN A 272 -20.61 -11.08 -2.44
N PRO A 273 -19.91 -12.20 -2.70
CA PRO A 273 -18.56 -12.17 -3.23
C PRO A 273 -18.52 -11.51 -4.60
N LEU A 274 -17.53 -10.65 -4.81
CA LEU A 274 -17.32 -9.94 -6.06
C LEU A 274 -16.19 -10.59 -6.88
N ILE A 275 -16.44 -10.79 -8.17
CA ILE A 275 -15.40 -11.08 -9.15
C ILE A 275 -14.90 -9.76 -9.73
N ILE A 276 -13.60 -9.51 -9.64
CA ILE A 276 -12.95 -8.40 -10.35
C ILE A 276 -12.25 -8.95 -11.60
N ILE A 277 -12.50 -8.33 -12.75
CA ILE A 277 -12.01 -8.77 -14.06
C ILE A 277 -11.09 -7.71 -14.63
N GLN A 278 -9.80 -8.04 -14.72
CA GLN A 278 -8.81 -7.14 -15.29
C GLN A 278 -8.69 -7.37 -16.80
N LEU A 279 -9.00 -6.33 -17.56
CA LEU A 279 -8.93 -6.33 -19.00
C LEU A 279 -7.62 -5.69 -19.52
N PRO A 280 -7.11 -6.11 -20.68
CA PRO A 280 -6.04 -5.40 -21.37
C PRO A 280 -6.50 -3.99 -21.78
N ASN A 281 -5.54 -3.12 -22.06
CA ASN A 281 -5.84 -1.83 -22.71
C ASN A 281 -6.42 -2.09 -24.11
N ASP A 282 -7.27 -1.18 -24.57
CA ASP A 282 -7.81 -1.30 -25.94
C ASP A 282 -6.66 -1.22 -26.95
N ASP A 283 -6.60 -2.21 -27.81
CA ASP A 283 -5.75 -2.14 -28.99
C ASP A 283 -6.49 -1.33 -30.06
N HIS A 284 -5.96 -0.17 -30.42
CA HIS A 284 -6.53 0.67 -31.49
C HIS A 284 -6.65 -0.07 -32.81
N LYS A 285 -5.84 -1.12 -33.06
CA LYS A 285 -5.89 -1.96 -34.24
C LYS A 285 -7.14 -2.85 -34.29
N LEU A 286 -7.58 -3.38 -33.15
CA LEU A 286 -8.78 -4.22 -33.05
C LEU A 286 -10.05 -3.44 -33.43
N LYS A 287 -10.11 -2.13 -33.15
CA LYS A 287 -11.24 -1.28 -33.59
C LYS A 287 -11.35 -1.12 -35.11
N SER A 288 -10.25 -1.29 -35.84
CA SER A 288 -10.21 -1.18 -37.30
C SER A 288 -10.46 -2.52 -38.02
N THR A 289 -10.31 -3.65 -37.32
CA THR A 289 -10.49 -5.01 -37.94
C THR A 289 -11.89 -5.58 -37.72
N GLY A 290 -12.75 -4.93 -36.91
CA GLY A 290 -14.09 -5.45 -36.61
C GLY A 290 -14.10 -6.62 -35.62
N GLU A 291 -12.97 -6.97 -35.03
CA GLU A 291 -12.87 -8.00 -34.00
C GLU A 291 -13.39 -7.49 -32.64
N LYS A 292 -14.00 -8.38 -31.88
CA LYS A 292 -14.54 -8.05 -30.54
C LYS A 292 -13.42 -7.75 -29.56
N THR A 293 -13.59 -6.69 -28.79
CA THR A 293 -12.70 -6.39 -27.67
C THR A 293 -12.91 -7.39 -26.53
N LYS A 294 -11.94 -7.53 -25.63
CA LYS A 294 -12.10 -8.38 -24.44
C LYS A 294 -13.29 -7.96 -23.57
N GLU A 295 -13.57 -6.65 -23.47
CA GLU A 295 -14.79 -6.14 -22.81
C GLU A 295 -16.05 -6.74 -23.43
N GLN A 296 -16.17 -6.69 -24.77
CA GLN A 296 -17.32 -7.23 -25.49
C GLN A 296 -17.44 -8.75 -25.32
N ILE A 297 -16.33 -9.48 -25.37
CA ILE A 297 -16.32 -10.94 -25.18
C ILE A 297 -16.85 -11.29 -23.79
N VAL A 298 -16.37 -10.61 -22.75
CA VAL A 298 -16.83 -10.84 -21.37
C VAL A 298 -18.31 -10.49 -21.21
N MET A 299 -18.74 -9.34 -21.73
CA MET A 299 -20.15 -8.90 -21.61
C MET A 299 -21.09 -9.86 -22.35
N ASP A 300 -20.74 -10.27 -23.57
CA ASP A 300 -21.54 -11.25 -24.35
C ASP A 300 -21.62 -12.59 -23.64
N PHE A 301 -20.53 -13.05 -23.01
CA PHE A 301 -20.52 -14.29 -22.26
C PHE A 301 -21.43 -14.21 -21.05
N LEU A 302 -21.35 -13.14 -20.25
CA LEU A 302 -22.20 -12.93 -19.07
C LEU A 302 -23.68 -12.87 -19.48
N TYR A 303 -23.99 -12.16 -20.57
CA TYR A 303 -25.34 -12.09 -21.13
C TYR A 303 -25.86 -13.48 -21.57
N LYS A 304 -25.05 -14.27 -22.28
CA LYS A 304 -25.40 -15.65 -22.67
C LYS A 304 -25.65 -16.57 -21.47
N LYS A 305 -25.01 -16.30 -20.32
CA LYS A 305 -25.24 -17.01 -19.06
C LYS A 305 -26.49 -16.54 -18.31
N GLY A 306 -27.26 -15.59 -18.87
CA GLY A 306 -28.46 -15.05 -18.24
C GLY A 306 -28.21 -14.06 -17.12
N ILE A 307 -27.02 -13.49 -17.04
CA ILE A 307 -26.67 -12.49 -16.03
C ILE A 307 -27.20 -11.12 -16.48
N ASP A 308 -27.96 -10.46 -15.61
CA ASP A 308 -28.47 -9.11 -15.81
C ASP A 308 -27.28 -8.12 -15.75
N ILE A 309 -26.79 -7.75 -16.94
CA ILE A 309 -25.63 -6.89 -17.09
C ILE A 309 -25.85 -5.52 -16.43
N ASP A 310 -27.04 -4.95 -16.58
CA ASP A 310 -27.34 -3.60 -16.08
C ASP A 310 -27.37 -3.54 -14.54
N LYS A 311 -27.71 -4.66 -13.87
CA LYS A 311 -27.79 -4.74 -12.41
C LYS A 311 -26.60 -5.39 -11.74
N LYS A 312 -25.92 -6.33 -12.41
CA LYS A 312 -24.92 -7.19 -11.81
C LYS A 312 -23.48 -6.85 -12.18
N VAL A 313 -23.28 -5.97 -13.16
CA VAL A 313 -21.96 -5.64 -13.68
C VAL A 313 -21.63 -4.17 -13.45
N ALA A 314 -20.48 -3.92 -12.84
CA ALA A 314 -19.88 -2.60 -12.71
C ALA A 314 -18.73 -2.42 -13.70
N LEU A 315 -18.54 -1.20 -14.21
CA LEU A 315 -17.45 -0.85 -15.09
C LEU A 315 -16.63 0.27 -14.47
N TRP A 316 -15.30 0.09 -14.46
CA TRP A 316 -14.35 1.11 -14.04
C TRP A 316 -13.25 1.25 -15.08
N PHE A 317 -13.45 2.14 -16.01
CA PHE A 317 -12.49 2.51 -17.04
C PHE A 317 -12.13 3.99 -16.94
N ASP A 318 -11.11 4.40 -17.67
CA ASP A 318 -10.78 5.81 -17.77
C ASP A 318 -11.94 6.58 -18.43
N GLY A 319 -12.45 7.58 -17.73
CA GLY A 319 -13.62 8.37 -18.17
C GLY A 319 -14.97 7.64 -18.15
N LYS A 320 -15.06 6.35 -17.73
CA LYS A 320 -16.31 5.58 -17.70
C LYS A 320 -16.46 4.82 -16.39
N ARG A 321 -17.42 5.23 -15.55
CA ARG A 321 -17.80 4.53 -14.31
C ARG A 321 -19.29 4.22 -14.33
N ILE A 322 -19.66 2.96 -14.19
CA ILE A 322 -21.06 2.48 -14.20
C ILE A 322 -21.22 1.55 -13.01
N ASN A 323 -22.31 1.67 -12.26
CA ASN A 323 -22.68 0.84 -11.12
C ASN A 323 -21.60 0.75 -10.03
N MET A 324 -20.86 1.85 -9.81
CA MET A 324 -19.80 1.88 -8.82
C MET A 324 -20.28 2.31 -7.43
N ASP A 325 -21.50 2.85 -7.33
CA ASP A 325 -22.04 3.35 -6.06
C ASP A 325 -22.25 2.19 -5.08
N HIS A 326 -21.65 2.33 -3.91
CA HIS A 326 -21.76 1.34 -2.83
C HIS A 326 -21.32 -0.08 -3.20
N ILE A 327 -20.50 -0.25 -4.24
CA ILE A 327 -19.97 -1.57 -4.66
C ILE A 327 -19.16 -2.24 -3.54
N GLU A 328 -18.59 -1.49 -2.61
CA GLU A 328 -17.81 -1.96 -1.48
C GLU A 328 -18.67 -2.61 -0.38
N ASN A 329 -19.97 -2.31 -0.34
CA ASN A 329 -20.87 -2.87 0.66
C ASN A 329 -21.00 -4.38 0.49
N ASN A 330 -20.93 -5.11 1.59
CA ASN A 330 -20.98 -6.58 1.58
C ASN A 330 -22.25 -7.15 0.90
N GLU A 331 -23.37 -6.45 1.01
CA GLU A 331 -24.68 -6.85 0.46
C GLU A 331 -24.96 -6.28 -0.94
N SER A 332 -23.99 -5.55 -1.53
CA SER A 332 -24.16 -4.98 -2.87
C SER A 332 -24.56 -6.06 -3.89
N GLU A 333 -25.53 -5.75 -4.75
CA GLU A 333 -26.03 -6.68 -5.76
C GLU A 333 -25.06 -6.91 -6.93
N ILE A 334 -23.99 -6.12 -7.02
CA ILE A 334 -22.97 -6.25 -8.08
C ILE A 334 -22.16 -7.53 -7.88
N ASP A 335 -22.11 -8.37 -8.90
CA ASP A 335 -21.40 -9.65 -8.89
C ASP A 335 -20.07 -9.57 -9.62
N PHE A 336 -19.94 -8.64 -10.58
CA PHE A 336 -18.77 -8.50 -11.45
C PHE A 336 -18.33 -7.03 -11.55
N MET A 337 -17.04 -6.79 -11.53
CA MET A 337 -16.47 -5.48 -11.86
C MET A 337 -15.38 -5.62 -12.91
N LEU A 338 -15.57 -4.99 -14.06
CA LEU A 338 -14.59 -4.94 -15.13
C LEU A 338 -13.74 -3.68 -14.98
N PHE A 339 -12.41 -3.82 -15.03
CA PHE A 339 -11.50 -2.69 -14.95
C PHE A 339 -10.29 -2.87 -15.86
N LYS A 340 -9.62 -1.75 -16.21
CA LYS A 340 -8.36 -1.73 -16.95
C LYS A 340 -7.24 -1.28 -16.01
N GLN A 341 -6.68 -0.13 -16.22
CA GLN A 341 -5.59 0.41 -15.39
C GLN A 341 -6.08 1.24 -14.19
N ALA A 342 -7.23 1.90 -14.33
CA ALA A 342 -7.71 2.93 -13.41
C ALA A 342 -8.00 2.43 -11.98
N ALA A 343 -8.40 1.16 -11.82
CA ALA A 343 -8.65 0.59 -10.49
C ALA A 343 -7.34 0.33 -9.69
N GLY A 344 -6.18 0.76 -10.21
CA GLY A 344 -4.87 0.45 -9.64
C GLY A 344 -4.61 1.07 -8.26
N THR A 345 -5.23 2.20 -7.91
CA THR A 345 -4.87 2.96 -6.70
C THR A 345 -6.10 3.34 -5.87
N GLY A 346 -6.02 3.09 -4.56
CA GLY A 346 -6.94 3.66 -3.57
C GLY A 346 -8.31 3.00 -3.37
N TRP A 347 -8.77 2.09 -4.25
CA TRP A 347 -10.05 1.40 -4.08
C TRP A 347 -9.95 0.21 -3.13
N ASP A 348 -10.91 0.12 -2.21
CA ASP A 348 -10.98 -0.91 -1.18
C ASP A 348 -12.33 -1.62 -1.20
N CYS A 349 -12.32 -2.91 -1.49
CA CYS A 349 -13.52 -3.74 -1.52
C CYS A 349 -13.21 -5.14 -0.96
N PRO A 350 -13.34 -5.36 0.35
CA PRO A 350 -12.99 -6.62 1.00
C PRO A 350 -13.78 -7.84 0.49
N ARG A 351 -15.00 -7.65 -0.02
CA ARG A 351 -15.78 -8.71 -0.63
C ARG A 351 -15.29 -9.15 -2.02
N ALA A 352 -14.34 -8.41 -2.63
CA ALA A 352 -13.64 -8.87 -3.83
C ALA A 352 -12.73 -10.04 -3.45
N GLN A 353 -13.08 -11.23 -3.87
CA GLN A 353 -12.39 -12.46 -3.49
C GLN A 353 -11.88 -13.26 -4.68
N VAL A 354 -12.41 -13.00 -5.86
CA VAL A 354 -12.02 -13.64 -7.11
C VAL A 354 -11.49 -12.60 -8.07
N LEU A 355 -10.29 -12.83 -8.61
CA LEU A 355 -9.66 -12.00 -9.64
C LEU A 355 -9.48 -12.82 -10.92
N LEU A 356 -10.06 -12.36 -12.01
CA LEU A 356 -9.82 -12.88 -13.35
C LEU A 356 -8.92 -11.92 -14.10
N MET A 357 -7.77 -12.40 -14.58
CA MET A 357 -6.75 -11.58 -15.24
C MET A 357 -6.60 -11.97 -16.69
N TYR A 358 -6.94 -11.05 -17.60
CA TYR A 358 -6.71 -11.14 -19.04
C TYR A 358 -5.54 -10.26 -19.51
N ARG A 359 -4.81 -9.67 -18.60
CA ARG A 359 -3.68 -8.81 -18.89
C ARG A 359 -2.45 -9.30 -18.14
N GLU A 360 -1.34 -9.39 -18.87
CA GLU A 360 -0.04 -9.54 -18.25
C GLU A 360 0.34 -8.27 -17.48
N ILE A 361 0.77 -8.43 -16.25
CA ILE A 361 1.25 -7.33 -15.44
C ILE A 361 2.77 -7.46 -15.34
N SER A 362 3.46 -6.69 -16.16
CA SER A 362 4.93 -6.61 -16.17
C SER A 362 5.50 -5.89 -14.95
N SER A 363 4.72 -5.01 -14.31
CA SER A 363 5.13 -4.29 -13.11
C SER A 363 4.83 -5.11 -11.84
N PRO A 364 5.84 -5.54 -11.07
CA PRO A 364 5.64 -6.26 -9.81
C PRO A 364 4.79 -5.49 -8.80
N THR A 365 4.96 -4.18 -8.77
CA THR A 365 4.21 -3.27 -7.90
C THR A 365 2.71 -3.25 -8.23
N PHE A 366 2.39 -3.04 -9.52
CA PHE A 366 0.99 -3.02 -9.95
C PHE A 366 0.33 -4.38 -9.78
N TYR A 367 1.09 -5.45 -10.00
CA TYR A 367 0.66 -6.81 -9.71
C TYR A 367 0.32 -6.98 -8.22
N THR A 368 1.23 -6.62 -7.32
CA THR A 368 1.03 -6.72 -5.87
C THR A 368 -0.18 -5.90 -5.41
N GLN A 369 -0.38 -4.72 -5.95
CA GLN A 369 -1.54 -3.88 -5.63
C GLN A 369 -2.85 -4.48 -6.12
N THR A 370 -2.87 -5.01 -7.34
CA THR A 370 -4.07 -5.63 -7.93
C THR A 370 -4.46 -6.90 -7.17
N VAL A 371 -3.49 -7.76 -6.92
CA VAL A 371 -3.67 -9.02 -6.18
C VAL A 371 -3.98 -8.75 -4.70
N GLY A 372 -3.37 -7.74 -4.12
CA GLY A 372 -3.62 -7.32 -2.72
C GLY A 372 -5.08 -6.94 -2.45
N ARG A 373 -5.88 -6.62 -3.48
CA ARG A 373 -7.31 -6.30 -3.33
C ARG A 373 -8.13 -7.48 -2.91
N ILE A 374 -7.89 -8.65 -3.52
CA ILE A 374 -8.62 -9.88 -3.18
C ILE A 374 -8.11 -10.53 -1.88
N LEU A 375 -7.00 -10.04 -1.34
CA LEU A 375 -6.46 -10.52 -0.07
C LEU A 375 -7.11 -9.88 1.15
N ARG A 376 -7.85 -8.79 1.02
CA ARG A 376 -8.50 -8.18 2.18
C ARG A 376 -9.57 -9.09 2.75
N PHE A 377 -9.63 -9.16 4.08
CA PHE A 377 -10.65 -9.96 4.75
C PHE A 377 -11.92 -9.14 4.94
N VAL A 378 -13.08 -9.78 4.76
CA VAL A 378 -14.38 -9.11 4.72
C VAL A 378 -14.83 -8.59 6.09
N GLU A 379 -14.57 -9.35 7.15
CA GLU A 379 -14.96 -9.03 8.52
C GLU A 379 -13.74 -9.17 9.46
N PRO A 380 -12.80 -8.21 9.47
CA PRO A 380 -11.52 -8.35 10.17
C PRO A 380 -11.61 -8.78 11.63
N ASN A 381 -12.63 -8.33 12.35
CA ASN A 381 -12.80 -8.63 13.78
C ASN A 381 -13.52 -9.95 14.06
N LYS A 382 -13.85 -10.73 13.03
CA LYS A 382 -14.67 -11.95 13.13
C LYS A 382 -14.01 -13.15 12.47
N ILE A 383 -12.68 -13.21 12.44
CA ILE A 383 -11.95 -14.30 11.75
C ILE A 383 -12.30 -15.68 12.32
N ASP A 384 -12.63 -15.77 13.60
CA ASP A 384 -12.99 -17.02 14.26
C ASP A 384 -14.31 -17.61 13.74
N ASP A 385 -15.24 -16.78 13.25
CA ASP A 385 -16.48 -17.25 12.63
C ASP A 385 -16.21 -18.12 11.40
N TYR A 386 -15.05 -17.95 10.77
CA TYR A 386 -14.64 -18.61 9.53
C TYR A 386 -13.70 -19.81 9.76
N LYS A 387 -13.54 -20.27 11.02
CA LYS A 387 -12.58 -21.32 11.37
C LYS A 387 -12.79 -22.61 10.59
N TYR A 388 -14.02 -22.98 10.33
CA TYR A 388 -14.38 -24.21 9.64
C TYR A 388 -14.63 -24.05 8.13
N ASN A 389 -14.47 -22.85 7.60
CA ASN A 389 -14.64 -22.54 6.17
C ASN A 389 -13.34 -22.00 5.56
N PRO A 390 -12.34 -22.86 5.36
CA PRO A 390 -11.01 -22.43 4.91
C PRO A 390 -11.04 -21.71 3.55
N ASN A 391 -12.00 -22.05 2.66
CA ASN A 391 -12.13 -21.40 1.35
C ASN A 391 -12.42 -19.90 1.47
N LEU A 392 -13.15 -19.49 2.50
CA LEU A 392 -13.47 -18.08 2.73
C LEU A 392 -12.26 -17.24 3.18
N LYS A 393 -11.21 -17.92 3.64
CA LYS A 393 -9.93 -17.30 4.02
C LYS A 393 -8.91 -17.21 2.88
N LEU A 394 -9.31 -17.53 1.66
CA LEU A 394 -8.44 -17.57 0.48
C LEU A 394 -8.89 -16.53 -0.55
N GLY A 395 -7.92 -15.97 -1.30
CA GLY A 395 -8.18 -15.24 -2.52
C GLY A 395 -7.99 -16.18 -3.74
N TYR A 396 -8.72 -15.95 -4.80
CA TYR A 396 -8.68 -16.80 -5.99
C TYR A 396 -8.29 -15.99 -7.22
N ILE A 397 -7.32 -16.50 -7.99
CA ILE A 397 -6.91 -15.90 -9.27
C ILE A 397 -7.12 -16.92 -10.37
N PHE A 398 -7.78 -16.47 -11.43
CA PHE A 398 -7.88 -17.17 -12.71
C PHE A 398 -7.17 -16.36 -13.78
N THR A 399 -6.27 -16.99 -14.54
CA THR A 399 -5.45 -16.28 -15.53
C THR A 399 -4.98 -17.24 -16.61
N ASN A 400 -4.79 -16.72 -17.84
CA ASN A 400 -4.19 -17.44 -18.94
C ASN A 400 -2.64 -17.43 -18.91
N TYR A 401 -2.04 -16.79 -17.90
CA TYR A 401 -0.59 -16.74 -17.72
C TYR A 401 -0.08 -17.95 -16.93
N LYS A 402 1.14 -18.36 -17.20
CA LYS A 402 1.74 -19.52 -16.53
C LYS A 402 1.90 -19.28 -15.05
N ARG A 403 1.61 -20.32 -14.25
CA ARG A 403 1.66 -20.30 -12.77
C ARG A 403 3.00 -19.81 -12.21
N ASN A 404 4.11 -20.01 -12.93
CA ASN A 404 5.45 -19.55 -12.52
C ASN A 404 5.63 -18.02 -12.63
N GLU A 405 4.72 -17.33 -13.32
CA GLU A 405 4.73 -15.88 -13.51
C GLU A 405 3.88 -15.17 -12.45
N VAL A 406 3.02 -15.92 -11.73
CA VAL A 406 2.24 -15.43 -10.59
C VAL A 406 3.13 -15.44 -9.34
N LYS A 407 4.07 -14.50 -9.26
CA LYS A 407 4.89 -14.31 -8.06
C LYS A 407 4.14 -13.43 -7.06
N ILE A 408 3.77 -14.00 -5.91
CA ILE A 408 3.38 -13.19 -4.76
C ILE A 408 4.69 -12.76 -4.11
N PRO A 409 5.09 -11.49 -4.17
CA PRO A 409 6.41 -11.04 -3.70
C PRO A 409 6.70 -11.42 -2.24
N GLU A 410 5.66 -11.47 -1.44
CA GLU A 410 5.76 -11.78 0.00
C GLU A 410 5.97 -13.26 0.32
N GLN A 411 5.70 -14.18 -0.61
CA GLN A 411 5.96 -15.62 -0.42
C GLN A 411 7.39 -16.02 -0.77
N SER A 412 8.13 -15.22 -1.54
CA SER A 412 9.49 -15.51 -1.96
C SER A 412 10.55 -15.13 -0.93
N GLU A 413 10.18 -14.50 0.18
CA GLU A 413 11.12 -13.96 1.18
C GLU A 413 11.50 -14.95 2.30
N LYS A 414 11.17 -16.24 2.20
CA LYS A 414 11.53 -17.23 3.23
C LYS A 414 13.03 -17.33 3.55
N ASN A 415 13.91 -16.70 2.76
CA ASN A 415 15.36 -16.82 2.88
C ASN A 415 16.14 -15.50 2.93
N LYS A 416 15.50 -14.33 3.15
CA LYS A 416 16.27 -13.12 3.40
C LYS A 416 16.47 -12.95 4.91
N PRO A 417 17.71 -12.75 5.37
CA PRO A 417 17.96 -12.50 6.79
C PRO A 417 17.23 -11.19 7.19
N TYR A 418 16.43 -11.29 8.24
CA TYR A 418 15.85 -10.10 8.86
C TYR A 418 16.94 -9.42 9.69
N ILE A 419 17.10 -8.11 9.48
CA ILE A 419 17.97 -7.31 10.35
C ILE A 419 17.19 -7.05 11.64
N TYR A 420 17.58 -7.69 12.72
CA TYR A 420 17.07 -7.41 14.04
C TYR A 420 17.97 -6.37 14.70
N THR A 421 17.44 -5.20 14.99
CA THR A 421 18.16 -4.20 15.77
C THR A 421 17.82 -4.40 17.25
N ALA A 422 18.79 -4.89 18.03
CA ALA A 422 18.68 -4.92 19.47
C ALA A 422 19.19 -3.58 20.04
N TYR A 423 18.35 -2.90 20.78
CA TYR A 423 18.74 -1.67 21.48
C TYR A 423 19.24 -2.04 22.88
N ARG A 424 20.44 -1.56 23.22
CA ARG A 424 20.99 -1.67 24.55
C ARG A 424 20.15 -0.78 25.49
N LYS A 425 19.63 -1.33 26.58
CA LYS A 425 18.98 -0.51 27.60
C LYS A 425 20.06 0.30 28.33
N ASP A 426 19.83 1.58 28.55
CA ASP A 426 20.76 2.51 29.20
C ASP A 426 21.20 2.11 30.61
N ILE A 427 20.52 1.13 31.22
CA ILE A 427 20.80 0.61 32.56
C ILE A 427 22.05 -0.30 32.58
N ILE A 428 22.56 -0.75 31.40
CA ILE A 428 23.71 -1.66 31.34
C ILE A 428 24.94 -0.87 30.88
N ASN A 429 25.46 -0.04 31.77
CA ASN A 429 26.61 0.82 31.45
C ASN A 429 27.98 0.14 31.56
N ASN A 430 28.09 -1.07 32.09
CA ASN A 430 29.38 -1.76 32.20
C ASN A 430 29.20 -3.27 32.02
N ILE A 431 29.29 -3.75 30.78
CA ILE A 431 29.66 -5.14 30.53
C ILE A 431 31.08 -5.07 30.01
N GLU A 432 32.03 -5.32 30.89
CA GLU A 432 33.41 -5.69 30.50
C GLU A 432 33.31 -6.98 29.70
N GLY A 433 33.77 -6.93 28.46
CA GLY A 433 33.99 -7.96 27.48
C GLY A 433 33.22 -9.27 27.65
N VAL A 434 32.13 -9.45 26.90
CA VAL A 434 31.58 -10.79 26.67
C VAL A 434 32.46 -11.43 25.60
N TYR A 435 33.32 -12.35 25.98
CA TYR A 435 33.98 -13.23 25.03
C TYR A 435 32.97 -14.27 24.59
N SER A 436 32.62 -14.29 23.30
CA SER A 436 31.87 -15.39 22.71
C SER A 436 32.89 -16.38 22.19
N ASP A 437 32.98 -17.55 22.82
CA ASP A 437 33.71 -18.69 22.28
C ASP A 437 32.80 -19.37 21.24
N PHE A 438 33.23 -19.39 20.00
CA PHE A 438 32.58 -20.15 18.95
C PHE A 438 33.22 -21.53 18.92
N VAL A 439 32.51 -22.52 19.42
CA VAL A 439 32.85 -23.91 19.11
C VAL A 439 32.48 -24.14 17.66
N SER A 440 33.47 -24.25 16.77
CA SER A 440 33.22 -24.56 15.38
C SER A 440 32.67 -25.98 15.25
N ARG A 441 31.86 -26.23 14.20
CA ARG A 441 31.31 -27.58 13.95
C ARG A 441 32.38 -28.66 13.73
N VAL A 442 33.64 -28.26 13.49
CA VAL A 442 34.82 -29.13 13.34
C VAL A 442 35.26 -29.67 14.72
N ASP A 443 35.08 -28.87 15.78
CA ASP A 443 35.46 -29.26 17.14
C ASP A 443 34.53 -30.35 17.73
N TYR A 444 33.31 -30.49 17.17
CA TYR A 444 32.37 -31.55 17.56
C TYR A 444 32.71 -32.94 16.98
N GLY A 445 33.49 -33.00 15.91
CA GLY A 445 33.93 -34.23 15.27
C GLY A 445 35.07 -34.91 16.01
N ASP A 446 35.88 -34.16 16.76
CA ASP A 446 37.05 -34.68 17.47
C ASP A 446 36.71 -35.26 18.82
N LEU A 447 35.53 -35.04 19.38
CA LEU A 447 35.08 -35.66 20.64
C LEU A 447 34.56 -37.10 20.49
N GLY A 448 34.53 -37.63 19.27
CA GLY A 448 34.05 -38.99 18.97
C GLY A 448 35.13 -40.09 18.96
N ASN A 449 36.41 -39.76 19.14
CA ASN A 449 37.53 -40.70 19.06
C ASN A 449 38.43 -40.70 20.29
N ALA A 450 37.90 -40.40 21.46
CA ALA A 450 38.60 -40.59 22.72
C ALA A 450 37.98 -41.75 23.54
#